data_101113ef87a19ffe4c226f8b8cef4527
#
_entry.id   101113ef87a19ffe4c226f8b8cef4527
#
_cell.length_a   1.000
_cell.length_b   1.000
_cell.length_c   1.000
_cell.angle_alpha   90.00
_cell.angle_beta   90.00
_cell.angle_gamma   90.00
#
_symmetry.space_group_name_H-M   'P 1'
#
loop_
_entity.id
_entity.type
_entity.pdbx_description
1 polymer ?
#
loop_
_entity_poly.entity_id
_entity_poly.type
_entity_poly.pdbx_seq_one_letter_code
_entity_poly.pdbx_strand_id
1 'polypeptide(L)'
;MSNEARGQAEADWKALANRCIQAKKPNELVVREGVGRAASAWPTSQVISAALGRAVAQLGTAKADDAGDDFLRLDAGLRHFQTGSIFTESRSWSVRRRPVFYDDNAWIALNFIQVALLQLHGVLPGDPMSNIVRARGVLALLVSGQDTRDGGVSWKVGGDTRNACSTAPSGLLALRIVEAERNHGGLPQSDHAQLIAFAQRCAGFIDLLRDSRGLIADHLRPDGQIEPSIYSYNQGTGLGLSLQLHRVTHDEVSLQSARLAAAASIEYYSDGDRLWRESPAFVAIILRHLAVLRAYEGSDTGLELTDRWLDR
;
A
#
# COMPACT_ATOMS: atom_id res chain seq x y z
N MET A 1 10.60 -20.02 1.28
CA MET A 1 11.41 -19.26 0.31
C MET A 1 12.77 -19.91 0.18
N SER A 2 13.31 -20.03 -1.03
CA SER A 2 14.64 -20.60 -1.27
C SER A 2 15.77 -19.69 -0.72
N ASN A 3 16.96 -20.26 -0.48
CA ASN A 3 18.12 -19.46 -0.06
C ASN A 3 18.55 -18.46 -1.13
N GLU A 4 18.39 -18.80 -2.39
CA GLU A 4 18.66 -17.94 -3.54
C GLU A 4 17.74 -16.69 -3.53
N ALA A 5 16.43 -16.88 -3.40
CA ALA A 5 15.46 -15.78 -3.33
C ALA A 5 15.72 -14.85 -2.12
N ARG A 6 16.17 -15.41 -0.98
CA ARG A 6 16.59 -14.62 0.18
C ARG A 6 17.87 -13.82 -0.10
N GLY A 7 18.84 -14.44 -0.77
CA GLY A 7 20.08 -13.79 -1.19
C GLY A 7 19.80 -12.61 -2.14
N GLN A 8 18.91 -12.80 -3.11
CA GLN A 8 18.50 -11.76 -4.04
C GLN A 8 17.80 -10.60 -3.33
N ALA A 9 16.82 -10.88 -2.45
CA ALA A 9 16.13 -9.84 -1.68
C ALA A 9 17.12 -9.00 -0.84
N GLU A 10 18.16 -9.61 -0.29
CA GLU A 10 19.20 -8.89 0.46
C GLU A 10 20.08 -8.04 -0.46
N ALA A 11 20.42 -8.53 -1.64
CA ALA A 11 21.21 -7.79 -2.63
C ALA A 11 20.44 -6.55 -3.13
N ASP A 12 19.16 -6.72 -3.44
CA ASP A 12 18.28 -5.66 -3.90
C ASP A 12 18.09 -4.59 -2.81
N TRP A 13 17.89 -5.02 -1.56
CA TRP A 13 17.82 -4.09 -0.43
C TRP A 13 19.10 -3.27 -0.29
N LYS A 14 20.27 -3.90 -0.35
CA LYS A 14 21.55 -3.18 -0.28
C LYS A 14 21.73 -2.18 -1.42
N ALA A 15 21.34 -2.56 -2.64
CA ALA A 15 21.38 -1.67 -3.80
C ALA A 15 20.46 -0.45 -3.60
N LEU A 16 19.24 -0.67 -3.14
CA LEU A 16 18.27 0.39 -2.80
C LEU A 16 18.81 1.28 -1.68
N ALA A 17 19.28 0.68 -0.59
CA ALA A 17 19.78 1.40 0.58
C ALA A 17 20.97 2.30 0.21
N ASN A 18 21.94 1.79 -0.51
CA ASN A 18 23.11 2.55 -0.96
C ASN A 18 22.72 3.73 -1.86
N ARG A 19 21.66 3.59 -2.65
CA ARG A 19 21.21 4.62 -3.60
C ARG A 19 20.32 5.68 -3.00
N CYS A 20 19.40 5.27 -2.10
CA CYS A 20 18.29 6.11 -1.67
C CYS A 20 18.22 6.35 -0.16
N ILE A 21 19.02 5.66 0.68
CA ILE A 21 18.92 5.78 2.13
C ILE A 21 20.15 6.46 2.71
N GLN A 22 19.92 7.39 3.64
CA GLN A 22 21.00 8.03 4.38
C GLN A 22 20.71 7.98 5.89
N ALA A 23 21.73 7.59 6.67
CA ALA A 23 21.71 7.77 8.11
C ALA A 23 21.81 9.27 8.44
N LYS A 24 20.84 9.80 9.16
CA LYS A 24 20.83 11.17 9.67
C LYS A 24 21.29 11.22 11.13
N LYS A 25 20.92 10.21 11.90
CA LYS A 25 21.33 9.93 13.27
C LYS A 25 21.50 8.42 13.42
N PRO A 26 22.14 7.93 14.50
CA PRO A 26 22.27 6.49 14.72
C PRO A 26 20.95 5.71 14.59
N ASN A 27 19.87 6.27 15.09
CA ASN A 27 18.54 5.63 15.12
C ASN A 27 17.55 6.25 14.09
N GLU A 28 18.05 6.95 13.06
CA GLU A 28 17.19 7.61 12.07
C GLU A 28 17.75 7.46 10.67
N LEU A 29 16.95 6.85 9.79
CA LEU A 29 17.20 6.78 8.36
C LEU A 29 16.25 7.73 7.62
N VAL A 30 16.76 8.37 6.58
CA VAL A 30 15.97 9.24 5.69
C VAL A 30 16.11 8.77 4.26
N VAL A 31 15.02 8.80 3.52
CA VAL A 31 14.99 8.48 2.09
C VAL A 31 15.33 9.73 1.29
N ARG A 32 16.06 9.56 0.19
CA ARG A 32 16.48 10.63 -0.73
C ARG A 32 16.05 10.36 -2.16
N GLU A 33 15.70 11.43 -2.85
CA GLU A 33 15.55 11.47 -4.29
C GLU A 33 16.70 12.27 -4.89
N GLY A 34 17.60 11.57 -5.61
CA GLY A 34 18.77 12.20 -6.21
C GLY A 34 19.79 12.75 -5.20
N VAL A 35 20.68 13.60 -5.68
CA VAL A 35 21.78 14.17 -4.86
C VAL A 35 21.24 15.28 -3.96
N GLY A 36 21.26 15.05 -2.64
CA GLY A 36 21.02 16.09 -1.63
C GLY A 36 19.55 16.39 -1.30
N ARG A 37 18.57 15.85 -2.02
CA ARG A 37 17.14 16.12 -1.79
C ARG A 37 16.49 15.01 -0.95
N ALA A 38 15.78 15.36 0.11
CA ALA A 38 14.93 14.42 0.84
C ALA A 38 13.73 14.01 -0.04
N ALA A 39 13.41 12.73 -0.06
CA ALA A 39 12.22 12.23 -0.71
C ALA A 39 10.94 12.75 -0.01
N SER A 40 9.85 12.80 -0.73
CA SER A 40 8.52 13.09 -0.18
C SER A 40 7.96 11.90 0.62
N ALA A 41 6.77 12.06 1.20
CA ALA A 41 6.14 11.07 2.06
C ALA A 41 5.88 9.74 1.32
N TRP A 42 5.37 9.79 0.09
CA TRP A 42 5.05 8.59 -0.68
C TRP A 42 6.27 7.71 -1.01
N PRO A 43 7.37 8.20 -1.63
CA PRO A 43 8.57 7.38 -1.85
C PRO A 43 9.16 6.85 -0.54
N THR A 44 9.11 7.63 0.55
CA THR A 44 9.54 7.17 1.87
C THR A 44 8.70 5.97 2.32
N SER A 45 7.38 5.99 2.14
CA SER A 45 6.50 4.88 2.49
C SER A 45 6.78 3.62 1.66
N GLN A 46 7.17 3.76 0.38
CA GLN A 46 7.51 2.62 -0.47
C GLN A 46 8.84 1.97 -0.05
N VAL A 47 9.82 2.75 0.38
CA VAL A 47 11.08 2.20 0.94
C VAL A 47 10.80 1.46 2.26
N ILE A 48 9.89 1.97 3.10
CA ILE A 48 9.43 1.25 4.30
C ILE A 48 8.76 -0.07 3.93
N SER A 49 7.90 -0.08 2.90
CA SER A 49 7.29 -1.32 2.39
C SER A 49 8.35 -2.34 1.93
N ALA A 50 9.42 -1.89 1.27
CA ALA A 50 10.54 -2.74 0.86
C ALA A 50 11.31 -3.32 2.06
N ALA A 51 11.56 -2.51 3.10
CA ALA A 51 12.18 -2.98 4.34
C ALA A 51 11.34 -4.06 5.03
N LEU A 52 10.01 -3.89 5.07
CA LEU A 52 9.09 -4.91 5.61
C LEU A 52 9.07 -6.17 4.76
N GLY A 53 9.12 -6.04 3.43
CA GLY A 53 9.26 -7.18 2.52
C GLY A 53 10.55 -7.95 2.76
N ARG A 54 11.67 -7.25 2.98
CA ARG A 54 12.95 -7.86 3.38
C ARG A 54 12.83 -8.61 4.72
N ALA A 55 12.16 -8.04 5.73
CA ALA A 55 11.95 -8.69 7.01
C ALA A 55 11.23 -10.04 6.84
N VAL A 56 10.15 -10.06 6.04
CA VAL A 56 9.44 -11.30 5.70
C VAL A 56 10.36 -12.28 4.95
N ALA A 57 11.15 -11.80 4.01
CA ALA A 57 12.07 -12.62 3.23
C ALA A 57 13.15 -13.28 4.09
N GLN A 58 13.61 -12.63 5.14
CA GLN A 58 14.67 -13.09 6.04
C GLN A 58 14.17 -13.88 7.25
N LEU A 59 12.88 -14.19 7.33
CA LEU A 59 12.31 -14.98 8.43
C LEU A 59 13.09 -16.26 8.71
N GLY A 60 13.42 -16.48 9.98
CA GLY A 60 14.18 -17.64 10.44
C GLY A 60 15.67 -17.60 10.10
N THR A 61 16.20 -16.44 9.73
CA THR A 61 17.64 -16.19 9.56
C THR A 61 18.16 -15.16 10.56
N ALA A 62 19.48 -15.11 10.78
CA ALA A 62 20.11 -14.09 11.63
C ALA A 62 19.96 -12.64 11.09
N LYS A 63 19.48 -12.46 9.86
CA LYS A 63 19.24 -11.14 9.25
C LYS A 63 17.84 -10.58 9.48
N ALA A 64 16.95 -11.33 10.13
CA ALA A 64 15.60 -10.87 10.41
C ALA A 64 15.61 -9.66 11.39
N ASP A 65 16.49 -9.66 12.37
CA ASP A 65 16.64 -8.58 13.35
C ASP A 65 17.15 -7.29 12.68
N ASP A 66 18.17 -7.39 11.80
CA ASP A 66 18.68 -6.25 11.03
C ASP A 66 17.58 -5.58 10.18
N ALA A 67 16.70 -6.39 9.59
CA ALA A 67 15.60 -5.87 8.79
C ALA A 67 14.54 -5.16 9.64
N GLY A 68 14.30 -5.64 10.86
CA GLY A 68 13.45 -4.98 11.85
C GLY A 68 14.02 -3.62 12.29
N ASP A 69 15.33 -3.56 12.52
CA ASP A 69 16.03 -2.33 12.90
C ASP A 69 15.99 -1.28 11.79
N ASP A 70 16.17 -1.67 10.53
CA ASP A 70 16.05 -0.76 9.39
C ASP A 70 14.64 -0.16 9.32
N PHE A 71 13.59 -0.97 9.55
CA PHE A 71 12.22 -0.46 9.64
C PHE A 71 12.08 0.59 10.75
N LEU A 72 12.52 0.31 11.97
CA LEU A 72 12.40 1.23 13.10
C LEU A 72 13.10 2.57 12.83
N ARG A 73 14.26 2.54 12.21
CA ARG A 73 15.04 3.73 11.84
C ARG A 73 14.38 4.54 10.71
N LEU A 74 13.75 3.87 9.74
CA LEU A 74 12.98 4.52 8.68
C LEU A 74 11.69 5.14 9.25
N ASP A 75 11.00 4.46 10.18
CA ASP A 75 9.82 5.01 10.87
C ASP A 75 10.19 6.28 11.68
N ALA A 76 11.35 6.30 12.31
CA ALA A 76 11.85 7.50 12.97
C ALA A 76 12.05 8.66 11.98
N GLY A 77 12.55 8.39 10.77
CA GLY A 77 12.65 9.36 9.68
C GLY A 77 11.30 9.85 9.15
N LEU A 78 10.30 8.97 9.13
CA LEU A 78 8.94 9.31 8.69
C LEU A 78 8.26 10.35 9.60
N ARG A 79 8.61 10.39 10.88
CA ARG A 79 8.05 11.38 11.85
C ARG A 79 8.26 12.83 11.44
N HIS A 80 9.23 13.13 10.60
CA HIS A 80 9.44 14.49 10.08
C HIS A 80 8.33 15.00 9.17
N PHE A 81 7.48 14.11 8.66
CA PHE A 81 6.30 14.44 7.86
C PHE A 81 5.04 14.55 8.71
N GLN A 82 5.11 14.11 9.97
CA GLN A 82 3.95 13.90 10.83
C GLN A 82 3.50 15.20 11.53
N THR A 83 2.17 15.40 11.57
CA THR A 83 1.50 16.41 12.38
C THR A 83 0.26 15.76 13.01
N GLY A 84 0.27 15.53 14.30
CA GLY A 84 -0.74 14.69 14.95
C GLY A 84 -0.73 13.26 14.40
N SER A 85 -1.86 12.77 13.90
CA SER A 85 -1.97 11.44 13.27
C SER A 85 -1.81 11.46 11.74
N ILE A 86 -1.62 12.64 11.11
CA ILE A 86 -1.56 12.80 9.66
C ILE A 86 -0.16 13.12 9.17
N PHE A 87 0.09 12.85 7.89
CA PHE A 87 1.38 13.08 7.24
C PHE A 87 1.21 14.07 6.09
N THR A 88 2.15 15.04 6.01
CA THR A 88 2.23 16.01 4.92
C THR A 88 3.20 15.51 3.85
N GLU A 89 3.05 15.96 2.61
CA GLU A 89 3.90 15.56 1.49
C GLU A 89 5.39 15.74 1.76
N SER A 90 5.77 16.87 2.38
CA SER A 90 7.16 17.27 2.51
C SER A 90 7.55 17.69 3.93
N ARG A 91 8.86 17.62 4.22
CA ARG A 91 9.48 18.04 5.50
C ARG A 91 9.73 19.52 5.64
N SER A 92 9.40 20.35 4.65
CA SER A 92 9.82 21.77 4.60
C SER A 92 9.20 22.58 5.73
N TRP A 93 10.05 23.23 6.55
CA TRP A 93 9.67 24.14 7.64
C TRP A 93 9.15 25.50 7.14
N SER A 94 9.41 25.84 5.86
CA SER A 94 9.14 27.16 5.29
C SER A 94 7.75 27.33 4.71
N VAL A 95 6.96 26.26 4.57
CA VAL A 95 5.65 26.31 3.92
C VAL A 95 4.55 26.33 4.98
N ARG A 96 3.82 27.45 5.07
CA ARG A 96 2.71 27.65 6.00
C ARG A 96 1.54 26.67 5.80
N ARG A 97 1.38 26.11 4.59
CA ARG A 97 0.36 25.11 4.26
C ARG A 97 1.03 24.02 3.42
N ARG A 98 1.32 22.89 4.02
CA ARG A 98 1.81 21.71 3.32
C ARG A 98 0.63 20.92 2.80
N PRO A 99 0.65 20.46 1.54
CA PRO A 99 -0.41 19.59 1.05
C PRO A 99 -0.45 18.29 1.87
N VAL A 100 -1.66 17.85 2.12
CA VAL A 100 -1.95 16.55 2.71
C VAL A 100 -2.64 15.72 1.63
N PHE A 101 -1.96 14.69 1.17
CA PHE A 101 -2.50 13.76 0.19
C PHE A 101 -3.09 12.55 0.90
N TYR A 102 -4.28 12.13 0.48
CA TYR A 102 -4.96 10.99 1.09
C TYR A 102 -4.26 9.67 0.72
N ASP A 103 -3.73 9.54 -0.51
CA ASP A 103 -2.96 8.37 -0.95
C ASP A 103 -1.65 8.22 -0.18
N ASP A 104 -0.84 9.29 0.00
CA ASP A 104 0.38 9.26 0.84
C ASP A 104 0.07 8.71 2.23
N ASN A 105 -0.99 9.21 2.86
CA ASN A 105 -1.41 8.81 4.20
C ASN A 105 -1.89 7.35 4.23
N ALA A 106 -2.64 6.91 3.23
CA ALA A 106 -3.09 5.53 3.12
C ALA A 106 -1.92 4.55 3.02
N TRP A 107 -0.91 4.84 2.19
CA TRP A 107 0.28 4.02 2.05
C TRP A 107 1.12 3.94 3.32
N ILE A 108 1.27 5.05 4.04
CA ILE A 108 1.95 5.07 5.34
C ILE A 108 1.20 4.20 6.35
N ALA A 109 -0.11 4.33 6.42
CA ALA A 109 -0.92 3.55 7.36
C ALA A 109 -1.00 2.07 7.01
N LEU A 110 -0.94 1.71 5.72
CA LEU A 110 -0.79 0.32 5.28
C LEU A 110 0.52 -0.30 5.77
N ASN A 111 1.60 0.47 5.89
CA ASN A 111 2.82 -0.03 6.51
C ASN A 111 2.65 -0.25 8.01
N PHE A 112 1.98 0.65 8.75
CA PHE A 112 1.72 0.45 10.18
C PHE A 112 0.92 -0.82 10.43
N ILE A 113 -0.15 -1.03 9.67
CA ILE A 113 -0.96 -2.23 9.86
C ILE A 113 -0.23 -3.50 9.39
N GLN A 114 0.68 -3.40 8.40
CA GLN A 114 1.55 -4.51 8.03
C GLN A 114 2.49 -4.88 9.17
N VAL A 115 3.09 -3.90 9.85
CA VAL A 115 3.93 -4.13 11.04
C VAL A 115 3.12 -4.81 12.14
N ALA A 116 1.92 -4.29 12.45
CA ALA A 116 1.05 -4.89 13.47
C ALA A 116 0.75 -6.36 13.16
N LEU A 117 0.42 -6.70 11.92
CA LEU A 117 0.18 -8.08 11.50
C LEU A 117 1.44 -8.95 11.62
N LEU A 118 2.62 -8.43 11.25
CA LEU A 118 3.88 -9.15 11.44
C LEU A 118 4.21 -9.38 12.93
N GLN A 119 3.88 -8.42 13.79
CA GLN A 119 4.01 -8.55 15.25
C GLN A 119 3.03 -9.58 15.83
N LEU A 120 1.76 -9.58 15.37
CA LEU A 120 0.75 -10.57 15.77
C LEU A 120 1.15 -12.00 15.39
N HIS A 121 1.88 -12.16 14.29
CA HIS A 121 2.40 -13.45 13.85
C HIS A 121 3.80 -13.78 14.37
N GLY A 122 4.33 -12.98 15.32
CA GLY A 122 5.65 -13.21 15.92
C GLY A 122 6.85 -13.03 14.96
N VAL A 123 6.63 -12.33 13.85
CA VAL A 123 7.66 -12.06 12.82
C VAL A 123 8.54 -10.89 13.22
N LEU A 124 7.93 -9.86 13.79
CA LEU A 124 8.62 -8.68 14.30
C LEU A 124 8.38 -8.55 15.81
N PRO A 125 9.35 -8.04 16.56
CA PRO A 125 9.15 -7.74 17.97
C PRO A 125 8.29 -6.48 18.16
N GLY A 126 7.69 -6.32 19.33
CA GLY A 126 6.98 -5.11 19.74
C GLY A 126 5.48 -5.30 19.93
N ASP A 127 4.82 -4.20 20.25
CA ASP A 127 3.38 -4.17 20.53
C ASP A 127 2.57 -3.86 19.28
N PRO A 128 1.74 -4.81 18.77
CA PRO A 128 0.92 -4.59 17.60
C PRO A 128 -0.12 -3.48 17.80
N MET A 129 -0.60 -3.29 19.07
CA MET A 129 -1.62 -2.29 19.36
C MET A 129 -1.16 -0.87 19.03
N SER A 130 0.08 -0.53 19.31
CA SER A 130 0.66 0.77 18.98
C SER A 130 0.51 1.10 17.48
N ASN A 131 0.77 0.13 16.61
CA ASN A 131 0.66 0.31 15.16
C ASN A 131 -0.79 0.27 14.66
N ILE A 132 -1.67 -0.51 15.28
CA ILE A 132 -3.12 -0.49 15.00
C ILE A 132 -3.69 0.90 15.32
N VAL A 133 -3.37 1.48 16.48
CA VAL A 133 -3.82 2.82 16.89
C VAL A 133 -3.31 3.89 15.92
N ARG A 134 -2.06 3.82 15.47
CA ARG A 134 -1.51 4.74 14.47
C ARG A 134 -2.27 4.62 13.14
N ALA A 135 -2.53 3.40 12.67
CA ALA A 135 -3.29 3.15 11.44
C ALA A 135 -4.73 3.69 11.53
N ARG A 136 -5.41 3.48 12.67
CA ARG A 136 -6.74 4.05 12.93
C ARG A 136 -6.74 5.58 12.92
N GLY A 137 -5.71 6.20 13.51
CA GLY A 137 -5.57 7.65 13.52
C GLY A 137 -5.48 8.24 12.11
N VAL A 138 -4.78 7.57 11.21
CA VAL A 138 -4.74 7.96 9.78
C VAL A 138 -6.05 7.64 9.08
N LEU A 139 -6.68 6.49 9.35
CA LEU A 139 -7.94 6.11 8.72
C LEU A 139 -9.05 7.15 8.98
N ALA A 140 -9.08 7.80 10.14
CA ALA A 140 -10.02 8.87 10.42
C ALA A 140 -9.91 10.04 9.40
N LEU A 141 -8.69 10.40 8.99
CA LEU A 141 -8.48 11.35 7.89
C LEU A 141 -9.07 10.80 6.58
N LEU A 142 -8.77 9.55 6.21
CA LEU A 142 -9.20 8.97 4.94
C LEU A 142 -10.72 8.90 4.83
N VAL A 143 -11.39 8.53 5.91
CA VAL A 143 -12.86 8.55 6.00
C VAL A 143 -13.42 9.95 5.77
N SER A 144 -12.76 11.00 6.29
CA SER A 144 -13.20 12.40 6.08
C SER A 144 -13.07 12.86 4.63
N GLY A 145 -12.24 12.20 3.82
CA GLY A 145 -12.04 12.49 2.40
C GLY A 145 -13.00 11.74 1.46
N GLN A 146 -13.83 10.82 2.00
CA GLN A 146 -14.76 10.04 1.18
C GLN A 146 -15.99 10.87 0.78
N ASP A 147 -16.28 10.93 -0.51
CA ASP A 147 -17.55 11.47 -1.02
C ASP A 147 -18.68 10.47 -0.75
N THR A 148 -19.75 10.91 -0.11
CA THR A 148 -20.90 10.05 0.25
C THR A 148 -21.78 9.68 -0.95
N ARG A 149 -21.65 10.36 -2.09
CA ARG A 149 -22.47 10.14 -3.29
C ARG A 149 -21.96 8.96 -4.11
N ASP A 150 -20.63 8.83 -4.24
CA ASP A 150 -20.01 7.82 -5.09
C ASP A 150 -19.04 6.90 -4.33
N GLY A 151 -18.68 7.22 -3.09
CA GLY A 151 -17.77 6.42 -2.27
C GLY A 151 -16.28 6.65 -2.54
N GLY A 152 -15.93 7.50 -3.50
CA GLY A 152 -14.55 7.82 -3.82
C GLY A 152 -13.90 8.71 -2.77
N VAL A 153 -12.61 8.52 -2.54
CA VAL A 153 -11.78 9.37 -1.67
C VAL A 153 -11.06 10.40 -2.52
N SER A 154 -11.08 11.67 -2.09
CA SER A 154 -10.37 12.75 -2.77
C SER A 154 -8.87 12.47 -2.82
N TRP A 155 -8.16 13.06 -3.81
CA TRP A 155 -6.70 12.91 -3.90
C TRP A 155 -5.98 13.64 -2.77
N LYS A 156 -6.40 14.87 -2.47
CA LYS A 156 -5.80 15.72 -1.42
C LYS A 156 -6.87 16.46 -0.62
N VAL A 157 -6.53 16.88 0.56
CA VAL A 157 -7.40 17.72 1.40
C VAL A 157 -7.74 19.02 0.66
N GLY A 158 -9.05 19.29 0.51
CA GLY A 158 -9.57 20.41 -0.27
C GLY A 158 -9.49 20.22 -1.79
N GLY A 159 -9.19 19.00 -2.28
CA GLY A 159 -9.29 18.63 -3.69
C GLY A 159 -10.73 18.25 -4.06
N ASP A 160 -11.00 18.25 -5.36
CA ASP A 160 -12.33 18.02 -5.94
C ASP A 160 -12.40 16.77 -6.85
N THR A 161 -11.26 16.13 -7.13
CA THR A 161 -11.20 14.84 -7.84
C THR A 161 -11.29 13.69 -6.85
N ARG A 162 -11.92 12.57 -7.23
CA ARG A 162 -11.91 11.31 -6.50
C ARG A 162 -11.06 10.30 -7.28
N ASN A 163 -10.01 9.80 -6.63
CA ASN A 163 -8.96 9.07 -7.32
C ASN A 163 -8.92 7.59 -6.89
N ALA A 164 -8.60 6.72 -7.84
CA ALA A 164 -8.36 5.30 -7.55
C ALA A 164 -7.22 5.13 -6.54
N CYS A 165 -6.13 5.90 -6.70
CA CYS A 165 -4.92 5.85 -5.86
C CYS A 165 -5.16 6.19 -4.38
N SER A 166 -6.18 7.00 -4.07
CA SER A 166 -6.56 7.29 -2.68
C SER A 166 -7.68 6.38 -2.19
N THR A 167 -8.63 6.00 -3.06
CA THR A 167 -9.81 5.23 -2.67
C THR A 167 -9.49 3.76 -2.38
N ALA A 168 -8.82 3.06 -3.30
CA ALA A 168 -8.54 1.64 -3.13
C ALA A 168 -7.65 1.35 -1.90
N PRO A 169 -6.52 2.05 -1.67
CA PRO A 169 -5.70 1.80 -0.49
C PRO A 169 -6.39 2.21 0.82
N SER A 170 -7.31 3.19 0.81
CA SER A 170 -8.11 3.55 1.99
C SER A 170 -9.07 2.44 2.41
N GLY A 171 -9.80 1.87 1.46
CA GLY A 171 -10.67 0.72 1.71
C GLY A 171 -9.88 -0.52 2.16
N LEU A 172 -8.74 -0.80 1.50
CA LEU A 172 -7.83 -1.88 1.88
C LEU A 172 -7.32 -1.72 3.31
N LEU A 173 -6.92 -0.50 3.71
CA LEU A 173 -6.49 -0.20 5.07
C LEU A 173 -7.57 -0.51 6.10
N ALA A 174 -8.81 -0.06 5.86
CA ALA A 174 -9.92 -0.31 6.76
C ALA A 174 -10.14 -1.82 7.00
N LEU A 175 -10.09 -2.63 5.96
CA LEU A 175 -10.25 -4.08 6.06
C LEU A 175 -9.06 -4.76 6.76
N ARG A 176 -7.84 -4.28 6.54
CA ARG A 176 -6.66 -4.81 7.23
C ARG A 176 -6.64 -4.45 8.71
N ILE A 177 -7.20 -3.30 9.09
CA ILE A 177 -7.43 -2.97 10.51
C ILE A 177 -8.41 -3.97 11.11
N VAL A 178 -9.54 -4.26 10.44
CA VAL A 178 -10.50 -5.29 10.90
C VAL A 178 -9.82 -6.65 11.07
N GLU A 179 -9.00 -7.08 10.10
CA GLU A 179 -8.22 -8.33 10.18
C GLU A 179 -7.29 -8.34 11.40
N ALA A 180 -6.51 -7.29 11.60
CA ALA A 180 -5.57 -7.19 12.71
C ALA A 180 -6.27 -7.20 14.08
N GLU A 181 -7.38 -6.50 14.21
CA GLU A 181 -8.16 -6.44 15.45
C GLU A 181 -8.86 -7.75 15.78
N ARG A 182 -9.38 -8.45 14.78
CA ARG A 182 -9.92 -9.81 14.96
C ARG A 182 -8.84 -10.78 15.43
N ASN A 183 -7.63 -10.68 14.89
CA ASN A 183 -6.50 -11.54 15.28
C ASN A 183 -5.93 -11.18 16.65
N HIS A 184 -6.05 -9.95 17.09
CA HIS A 184 -5.58 -9.51 18.43
C HIS A 184 -6.49 -9.98 19.56
N GLY A 185 -7.78 -10.21 19.31
CA GLY A 185 -8.71 -10.82 20.26
C GLY A 185 -9.17 -9.96 21.44
N GLY A 186 -8.92 -8.65 21.43
CA GLY A 186 -9.20 -7.80 22.62
C GLY A 186 -9.89 -6.46 22.33
N LEU A 187 -10.29 -6.19 21.11
CA LEU A 187 -10.84 -4.89 20.72
C LEU A 187 -12.36 -4.95 20.51
N PRO A 188 -13.09 -3.83 20.82
CA PRO A 188 -14.50 -3.75 20.57
C PRO A 188 -14.82 -3.99 19.08
N GLN A 189 -15.65 -4.97 18.77
CA GLN A 189 -16.09 -5.26 17.41
C GLN A 189 -17.12 -4.26 16.87
N SER A 190 -17.55 -3.29 17.69
CA SER A 190 -18.61 -2.35 17.35
C SER A 190 -18.35 -1.52 16.08
N ASP A 191 -17.10 -1.22 15.81
CA ASP A 191 -16.71 -0.39 14.67
C ASP A 191 -16.43 -1.18 13.39
N HIS A 192 -16.29 -2.52 13.47
CA HIS A 192 -15.93 -3.34 12.29
C HIS A 192 -16.95 -3.22 11.16
N ALA A 193 -18.25 -3.18 11.48
CA ALA A 193 -19.29 -3.01 10.48
C ALA A 193 -19.16 -1.67 9.73
N GLN A 194 -18.78 -0.59 10.42
CA GLN A 194 -18.57 0.72 9.79
C GLN A 194 -17.33 0.72 8.89
N LEU A 195 -16.25 0.08 9.32
CA LEU A 195 -15.03 -0.06 8.52
C LEU A 195 -15.26 -0.90 7.25
N ILE A 196 -16.00 -2.00 7.37
CA ILE A 196 -16.41 -2.83 6.23
C ILE A 196 -17.29 -2.03 5.29
N ALA A 197 -18.29 -1.31 5.79
CA ALA A 197 -19.18 -0.47 4.96
C ALA A 197 -18.40 0.65 4.24
N PHE A 198 -17.42 1.27 4.89
CA PHE A 198 -16.50 2.23 4.26
C PHE A 198 -15.74 1.57 3.10
N ALA A 199 -15.16 0.40 3.31
CA ALA A 199 -14.41 -0.33 2.29
C ALA A 199 -15.31 -0.80 1.13
N GLN A 200 -16.55 -1.21 1.41
CA GLN A 200 -17.53 -1.56 0.37
C GLN A 200 -17.88 -0.36 -0.53
N ARG A 201 -18.03 0.84 0.05
CA ARG A 201 -18.22 2.06 -0.76
C ARG A 201 -16.97 2.37 -1.61
N CYS A 202 -15.76 2.20 -1.05
CA CYS A 202 -14.53 2.32 -1.81
C CYS A 202 -14.50 1.32 -2.98
N ALA A 203 -14.87 0.06 -2.76
CA ALA A 203 -14.93 -0.96 -3.81
C ALA A 203 -15.94 -0.59 -4.91
N GLY A 204 -17.13 -0.12 -4.53
CA GLY A 204 -18.13 0.37 -5.49
C GLY A 204 -17.61 1.53 -6.36
N PHE A 205 -16.84 2.45 -5.78
CA PHE A 205 -16.19 3.52 -6.55
C PHE A 205 -15.11 2.98 -7.50
N ILE A 206 -14.33 2.01 -7.08
CA ILE A 206 -13.33 1.36 -7.96
C ILE A 206 -14.01 0.66 -9.14
N ASP A 207 -15.17 0.02 -8.90
CA ASP A 207 -15.95 -0.59 -9.98
C ASP A 207 -16.55 0.45 -10.94
N LEU A 208 -16.94 1.65 -10.43
CA LEU A 208 -17.34 2.78 -11.28
C LEU A 208 -16.23 3.24 -12.24
N LEU A 209 -14.97 3.14 -11.83
CA LEU A 209 -13.81 3.52 -12.66
C LEU A 209 -13.38 2.42 -13.64
N ARG A 210 -14.01 1.22 -13.64
CA ARG A 210 -13.63 0.17 -14.57
C ARG A 210 -14.08 0.45 -15.99
N ASP A 211 -13.17 0.27 -16.94
CA ASP A 211 -13.49 0.27 -18.35
C ASP A 211 -14.05 -1.09 -18.83
N SER A 212 -14.42 -1.17 -20.10
CA SER A 212 -14.98 -2.39 -20.71
C SER A 212 -14.00 -3.58 -20.74
N ARG A 213 -12.71 -3.36 -20.51
CA ARG A 213 -11.67 -4.39 -20.40
C ARG A 213 -11.49 -4.86 -18.95
N GLY A 214 -12.14 -4.22 -17.99
CA GLY A 214 -11.99 -4.49 -16.56
C GLY A 214 -10.83 -3.72 -15.91
N LEU A 215 -10.17 -2.81 -16.63
CA LEU A 215 -9.08 -1.99 -16.12
C LEU A 215 -9.61 -0.78 -15.35
N ILE A 216 -8.94 -0.42 -14.27
CA ILE A 216 -9.30 0.70 -13.40
C ILE A 216 -8.66 1.98 -13.94
N ALA A 217 -9.48 2.94 -14.33
CA ALA A 217 -9.08 4.28 -14.73
C ALA A 217 -8.60 5.11 -13.53
N ASP A 218 -7.95 6.25 -13.78
CA ASP A 218 -7.24 6.98 -12.73
C ASP A 218 -8.18 7.70 -11.75
N HIS A 219 -9.10 8.53 -12.23
CA HIS A 219 -9.96 9.32 -11.35
C HIS A 219 -11.26 9.80 -12.00
N LEU A 220 -12.20 10.17 -11.14
CA LEU A 220 -13.41 10.89 -11.51
C LEU A 220 -13.19 12.39 -11.32
N ARG A 221 -13.39 13.16 -12.37
CA ARG A 221 -13.29 14.62 -12.39
C ARG A 221 -14.53 15.29 -11.77
N PRO A 222 -14.45 16.58 -11.40
CA PRO A 222 -15.59 17.30 -10.84
C PRO A 222 -16.79 17.41 -11.78
N ASP A 223 -16.55 17.39 -13.09
CA ASP A 223 -17.59 17.42 -14.14
C ASP A 223 -18.25 16.06 -14.41
N GLY A 224 -17.84 15.02 -13.67
CA GLY A 224 -18.35 13.65 -13.80
C GLY A 224 -17.66 12.83 -14.90
N GLN A 225 -16.66 13.36 -15.59
CA GLN A 225 -15.90 12.60 -16.58
C GLN A 225 -14.81 11.77 -15.89
N ILE A 226 -14.56 10.56 -16.42
CA ILE A 226 -13.49 9.68 -15.96
C ILE A 226 -12.22 9.98 -16.75
N GLU A 227 -11.09 10.18 -16.02
CA GLU A 227 -9.77 10.24 -16.61
C GLU A 227 -9.29 8.82 -16.94
N PRO A 228 -9.11 8.46 -18.22
CA PRO A 228 -8.95 7.07 -18.65
C PRO A 228 -7.54 6.51 -18.51
N SER A 229 -6.61 7.26 -17.95
CA SER A 229 -5.23 6.80 -17.75
C SER A 229 -5.17 5.53 -16.90
N ILE A 230 -4.36 4.57 -17.32
CA ILE A 230 -4.19 3.28 -16.65
C ILE A 230 -2.82 3.23 -15.99
N TYR A 231 -2.79 2.95 -14.69
CA TYR A 231 -1.57 2.82 -13.90
C TYR A 231 -1.56 1.49 -13.13
N SER A 232 -0.41 0.82 -13.10
CA SER A 232 -0.26 -0.49 -12.47
C SER A 232 -0.58 -0.51 -10.97
N TYR A 233 -0.24 0.56 -10.26
CA TYR A 233 -0.56 0.67 -8.83
C TYR A 233 -2.06 0.75 -8.55
N ASN A 234 -2.86 1.36 -9.42
CA ASN A 234 -4.32 1.38 -9.30
C ASN A 234 -4.91 -0.02 -9.51
N GLN A 235 -4.39 -0.75 -10.51
CA GLN A 235 -4.81 -2.13 -10.75
C GLN A 235 -4.49 -3.01 -9.55
N GLY A 236 -3.26 -2.92 -9.04
CA GLY A 236 -2.81 -3.71 -7.88
C GLY A 236 -3.62 -3.43 -6.62
N THR A 237 -3.85 -2.15 -6.27
CA THR A 237 -4.61 -1.80 -5.07
C THR A 237 -6.09 -2.14 -5.18
N GLY A 238 -6.69 -1.99 -6.36
CA GLY A 238 -8.08 -2.40 -6.59
C GLY A 238 -8.27 -3.91 -6.45
N LEU A 239 -7.34 -4.70 -7.01
CA LEU A 239 -7.29 -6.15 -6.79
C LEU A 239 -7.15 -6.48 -5.30
N GLY A 240 -6.20 -5.83 -4.61
CA GLY A 240 -5.96 -6.03 -3.19
C GLY A 240 -7.17 -5.69 -2.30
N LEU A 241 -7.89 -4.61 -2.61
CA LEU A 241 -9.13 -4.22 -1.93
C LEU A 241 -10.20 -5.31 -2.08
N SER A 242 -10.46 -5.76 -3.32
CA SER A 242 -11.46 -6.77 -3.61
C SER A 242 -11.15 -8.12 -2.92
N LEU A 243 -9.90 -8.58 -3.00
CA LEU A 243 -9.47 -9.81 -2.33
C LEU A 243 -9.59 -9.70 -0.81
N GLN A 244 -9.19 -8.57 -0.22
CA GLN A 244 -9.28 -8.38 1.22
C GLN A 244 -10.74 -8.25 1.70
N LEU A 245 -11.62 -7.66 0.88
CA LEU A 245 -13.05 -7.61 1.18
C LEU A 245 -13.64 -9.03 1.24
N HIS A 246 -13.32 -9.89 0.26
CA HIS A 246 -13.68 -11.30 0.32
C HIS A 246 -13.14 -11.99 1.58
N ARG A 247 -11.86 -11.82 1.92
CA ARG A 247 -11.25 -12.45 3.09
C ARG A 247 -11.91 -12.05 4.42
N VAL A 248 -12.43 -10.82 4.51
CA VAL A 248 -13.06 -10.30 5.74
C VAL A 248 -14.54 -10.63 5.82
N THR A 249 -15.24 -10.69 4.68
CA THR A 249 -16.71 -10.82 4.61
C THR A 249 -17.19 -12.15 4.05
N HIS A 250 -16.31 -12.93 3.43
CA HIS A 250 -16.63 -14.16 2.66
C HIS A 250 -17.55 -13.90 1.46
N ASP A 251 -17.54 -12.68 0.92
CA ASP A 251 -18.33 -12.32 -0.26
C ASP A 251 -17.65 -12.82 -1.54
N GLU A 252 -18.27 -13.77 -2.23
CA GLU A 252 -17.75 -14.35 -3.46
C GLU A 252 -17.73 -13.37 -4.64
N VAL A 253 -18.59 -12.35 -4.65
CA VAL A 253 -18.59 -11.31 -5.68
C VAL A 253 -17.29 -10.52 -5.62
N SER A 254 -16.80 -10.22 -4.41
CA SER A 254 -15.51 -9.57 -4.20
C SER A 254 -14.34 -10.42 -4.68
N LEU A 255 -14.35 -11.74 -4.47
CA LEU A 255 -13.31 -12.63 -5.00
C LEU A 255 -13.33 -12.65 -6.54
N GLN A 256 -14.51 -12.73 -7.14
CA GLN A 256 -14.64 -12.66 -8.59
C GLN A 256 -14.14 -11.32 -9.15
N SER A 257 -14.42 -10.20 -8.49
CA SER A 257 -13.89 -8.89 -8.85
C SER A 257 -12.36 -8.85 -8.80
N ALA A 258 -11.74 -9.48 -7.78
CA ALA A 258 -10.28 -9.59 -7.69
C ALA A 258 -9.69 -10.40 -8.86
N ARG A 259 -10.31 -11.53 -9.22
CA ARG A 259 -9.90 -12.37 -10.35
C ARG A 259 -9.99 -11.63 -11.70
N LEU A 260 -11.09 -10.91 -11.92
CA LEU A 260 -11.27 -10.11 -13.13
C LEU A 260 -10.23 -8.99 -13.22
N ALA A 261 -9.95 -8.29 -12.13
CA ALA A 261 -8.91 -7.27 -12.07
C ALA A 261 -7.52 -7.86 -12.36
N ALA A 262 -7.21 -9.04 -11.83
CA ALA A 262 -5.95 -9.73 -12.10
C ALA A 262 -5.83 -10.11 -13.57
N ALA A 263 -6.85 -10.77 -14.15
CA ALA A 263 -6.85 -11.20 -15.54
C ALA A 263 -6.69 -10.02 -16.51
N ALA A 264 -7.48 -8.97 -16.34
CA ALA A 264 -7.39 -7.75 -17.17
C ALA A 264 -6.02 -7.08 -17.07
N SER A 265 -5.45 -7.04 -15.87
CA SER A 265 -4.13 -6.44 -15.64
C SER A 265 -3.01 -7.27 -16.27
N ILE A 266 -3.05 -8.59 -16.11
CA ILE A 266 -2.06 -9.51 -16.72
C ILE A 266 -2.10 -9.36 -18.24
N GLU A 267 -3.28 -9.42 -18.86
CA GLU A 267 -3.45 -9.25 -20.30
C GLU A 267 -2.86 -7.89 -20.75
N TYR A 268 -3.24 -6.81 -20.09
CA TYR A 268 -2.80 -5.46 -20.47
C TYR A 268 -1.28 -5.27 -20.34
N TYR A 269 -0.67 -5.72 -19.24
CA TYR A 269 0.76 -5.53 -18.98
C TYR A 269 1.66 -6.59 -19.62
N SER A 270 1.10 -7.69 -20.10
CA SER A 270 1.84 -8.68 -20.90
C SER A 270 2.09 -8.21 -22.33
N ASP A 271 1.35 -7.22 -22.81
CA ASP A 271 1.51 -6.69 -24.16
C ASP A 271 2.65 -5.65 -24.23
N GLY A 272 3.64 -5.95 -25.05
CA GLY A 272 4.79 -5.08 -25.34
C GLY A 272 5.62 -4.72 -24.12
N ASP A 273 5.91 -3.43 -23.99
CA ASP A 273 6.78 -2.87 -22.93
C ASP A 273 6.02 -2.01 -21.90
N ARG A 274 4.69 -2.12 -21.82
CA ARG A 274 3.83 -1.26 -20.96
C ARG A 274 4.28 -1.28 -19.51
N LEU A 275 4.63 -2.47 -19.00
CA LEU A 275 5.09 -2.62 -17.61
C LEU A 275 6.35 -1.79 -17.32
N TRP A 276 7.27 -1.67 -18.29
CA TRP A 276 8.54 -0.96 -18.12
C TRP A 276 8.46 0.55 -18.38
N ARG A 277 7.31 1.04 -18.86
CA ARG A 277 7.07 2.48 -19.01
C ARG A 277 6.66 3.15 -17.71
N GLU A 278 6.31 2.37 -16.70
CA GLU A 278 5.90 2.89 -15.40
C GLU A 278 7.05 2.90 -14.38
N SER A 279 6.85 3.64 -13.29
CA SER A 279 7.79 3.64 -12.18
C SER A 279 7.91 2.22 -11.58
N PRO A 280 9.12 1.73 -11.27
CA PRO A 280 9.30 0.44 -10.60
C PRO A 280 8.49 0.33 -9.30
N ALA A 281 8.30 1.42 -8.57
CA ALA A 281 7.50 1.44 -7.36
C ALA A 281 6.00 1.19 -7.65
N PHE A 282 5.48 1.64 -8.79
CA PHE A 282 4.11 1.35 -9.24
C PHE A 282 3.95 -0.12 -9.61
N VAL A 283 4.90 -0.63 -10.39
CA VAL A 283 4.92 -2.03 -10.81
C VAL A 283 5.02 -2.99 -9.60
N ALA A 284 5.85 -2.66 -8.62
CA ALA A 284 5.97 -3.47 -7.41
C ALA A 284 4.62 -3.64 -6.67
N ILE A 285 3.73 -2.67 -6.76
CA ILE A 285 2.42 -2.74 -6.11
C ILE A 285 1.52 -3.79 -6.78
N ILE A 286 1.43 -3.77 -8.13
CA ILE A 286 0.61 -4.78 -8.82
C ILE A 286 1.19 -6.19 -8.64
N LEU A 287 2.50 -6.36 -8.80
CA LEU A 287 3.14 -7.67 -8.65
C LEU A 287 2.95 -8.25 -7.25
N ARG A 288 3.03 -7.41 -6.21
CA ARG A 288 2.74 -7.83 -4.83
C ARG A 288 1.31 -8.33 -4.67
N HIS A 289 0.32 -7.63 -5.22
CA HIS A 289 -1.08 -8.04 -5.06
C HIS A 289 -1.43 -9.26 -5.91
N LEU A 290 -0.82 -9.43 -7.09
CA LEU A 290 -0.89 -10.68 -7.85
C LEU A 290 -0.29 -11.86 -7.05
N ALA A 291 0.86 -11.66 -6.40
CA ALA A 291 1.46 -12.68 -5.55
C ALA A 291 0.58 -13.04 -4.34
N VAL A 292 -0.15 -12.08 -3.76
CA VAL A 292 -1.10 -12.35 -2.67
C VAL A 292 -2.30 -13.16 -3.17
N LEU A 293 -2.86 -12.82 -4.33
CA LEU A 293 -3.96 -13.59 -4.94
C LEU A 293 -3.50 -15.01 -5.28
N ARG A 294 -2.34 -15.15 -5.92
CA ARG A 294 -1.72 -16.45 -6.24
C ARG A 294 -1.56 -17.34 -5.00
N ALA A 295 -1.04 -16.76 -3.92
CA ALA A 295 -0.87 -17.49 -2.66
C ALA A 295 -2.21 -17.87 -2.02
N TYR A 296 -3.22 -17.04 -2.15
CA TYR A 296 -4.56 -17.32 -1.64
C TYR A 296 -5.25 -18.47 -2.40
N GLU A 297 -5.09 -18.51 -3.71
CA GLU A 297 -5.73 -19.53 -4.58
C GLU A 297 -4.92 -20.81 -4.75
N GLY A 298 -3.62 -20.80 -4.38
CA GLY A 298 -2.70 -21.91 -4.72
C GLY A 298 -2.52 -22.06 -6.24
N SER A 299 -2.52 -20.93 -6.97
CA SER A 299 -2.45 -20.86 -8.44
C SER A 299 -1.14 -20.26 -8.91
N ASP A 300 -0.92 -20.20 -10.24
CA ASP A 300 0.21 -19.51 -10.87
C ASP A 300 -0.17 -18.12 -11.42
N THR A 301 -1.28 -17.54 -10.98
CA THR A 301 -1.79 -16.24 -11.44
C THR A 301 -0.73 -15.17 -11.40
N GLY A 302 -0.38 -14.61 -12.56
CA GLY A 302 0.59 -13.51 -12.69
C GLY A 302 2.06 -13.91 -12.48
N LEU A 303 2.39 -15.20 -12.38
CA LEU A 303 3.78 -15.64 -12.20
C LEU A 303 4.65 -15.23 -13.40
N GLU A 304 4.22 -15.52 -14.60
CA GLU A 304 4.95 -15.16 -15.83
C GLU A 304 5.21 -13.66 -15.95
N LEU A 305 4.23 -12.81 -15.60
CA LEU A 305 4.42 -11.36 -15.60
C LEU A 305 5.46 -10.93 -14.56
N THR A 306 5.48 -11.59 -13.40
CA THR A 306 6.44 -11.35 -12.32
C THR A 306 7.85 -11.74 -12.76
N ASP A 307 8.01 -12.93 -13.34
CA ASP A 307 9.30 -13.44 -13.82
C ASP A 307 9.86 -12.55 -14.93
N ARG A 308 9.04 -12.17 -15.91
CA ARG A 308 9.43 -11.21 -16.95
C ARG A 308 9.94 -9.87 -16.39
N TRP A 309 9.39 -9.41 -15.27
CA TRP A 309 9.85 -8.18 -14.62
C TRP A 309 11.18 -8.37 -13.90
N LEU A 310 11.38 -9.51 -13.22
CA LEU A 310 12.57 -9.79 -12.43
C LEU A 310 13.80 -10.15 -13.30
N ASP A 311 13.58 -10.72 -14.48
CA ASP A 311 14.63 -11.16 -15.42
C ASP A 311 15.27 -10.00 -16.21
N ARG A 312 14.83 -8.75 -16.01
CA ARG A 312 15.31 -7.56 -16.74
C ARG A 312 16.00 -6.55 -15.83
#